data_66ed0b1e85b38a6d5a7b98dbb45c68c5
#
_entry.id   66ed0b1e85b38a6d5a7b98dbb45c68c5
#
_cell.length_a   1.000
_cell.length_b   1.000
_cell.length_c   1.000
_cell.angle_alpha   90.00
_cell.angle_beta   90.00
_cell.angle_gamma   90.00
#
_symmetry.space_group_name_H-M   'P 1'
#
loop_
_entity.id
_entity.type
_entity.pdbx_description
1 polymer ?
#
loop_
_entity_poly.entity_id
_entity_poly.type
_entity_poly.pdbx_seq_one_letter_code
_entity_poly.pdbx_strand_id
1 'polypeptide(L)'
;MAGIEQRYSITGEAALKIMTKVFEGALAQNKAVYVAVVDGTGGLIGLLGHENCPVMCRKVAQDKAYTAFATRMKTAKWKAYVYSVPEDDRQVMMSQPGFIAASGGAPILVDGIVAGGIGVSGAGQQEDEDLADYGAALIGDM
;
A
#
# COMPACT_ATOMS: atom_id res chain seq x y z
N MET A 1 -26.47 -1.34 -15.44
CA MET A 1 -27.64 -0.57 -14.93
C MET A 1 -27.20 0.86 -14.68
N ALA A 2 -27.92 1.80 -15.23
CA ALA A 2 -27.61 3.22 -15.03
C ALA A 2 -27.76 3.61 -13.56
N GLY A 3 -26.83 4.40 -13.05
CA GLY A 3 -26.85 4.88 -11.67
C GLY A 3 -26.23 3.92 -10.65
N ILE A 4 -25.70 2.79 -11.10
CA ILE A 4 -25.07 1.80 -10.21
C ILE A 4 -23.70 1.42 -10.78
N GLU A 5 -22.72 1.29 -9.90
CA GLU A 5 -21.38 0.87 -10.23
C GLU A 5 -21.00 -0.32 -9.36
N GLN A 6 -20.41 -1.35 -9.99
CA GLN A 6 -19.82 -2.47 -9.25
C GLN A 6 -18.40 -2.11 -8.84
N ARG A 7 -18.03 -2.48 -7.62
CA ARG A 7 -16.68 -2.26 -7.12
C ARG A 7 -16.08 -3.56 -6.65
N TYR A 8 -14.78 -3.67 -6.77
CA TYR A 8 -14.04 -4.85 -6.31
C TYR A 8 -13.43 -4.57 -4.95
N SER A 9 -13.30 -5.64 -4.18
CA SER A 9 -12.57 -5.61 -2.91
C SER A 9 -11.92 -6.96 -2.69
N ILE A 10 -10.64 -6.93 -2.33
CA ILE A 10 -9.95 -8.17 -1.95
C ILE A 10 -10.52 -8.70 -0.64
N THR A 11 -10.41 -10.02 -0.47
CA THR A 11 -10.87 -10.69 0.74
C THR A 11 -9.80 -10.69 1.82
N GLY A 12 -10.20 -10.92 3.07
CA GLY A 12 -9.26 -11.12 4.16
C GLY A 12 -8.34 -12.32 3.94
N GLU A 13 -8.84 -13.37 3.29
CA GLU A 13 -8.03 -14.54 2.94
C GLU A 13 -6.93 -14.18 1.94
N ALA A 14 -7.23 -13.39 0.91
CA ALA A 14 -6.22 -12.91 -0.04
C ALA A 14 -5.21 -12.01 0.67
N ALA A 15 -5.68 -11.10 1.54
CA ALA A 15 -4.80 -10.23 2.30
C ALA A 15 -3.84 -11.01 3.18
N LEU A 16 -4.31 -12.07 3.84
CA LEU A 16 -3.46 -12.92 4.67
C LEU A 16 -2.34 -13.58 3.86
N LYS A 17 -2.67 -14.11 2.70
CA LYS A 17 -1.68 -14.74 1.80
C LYS A 17 -0.66 -13.71 1.30
N ILE A 18 -1.13 -12.54 0.89
CA ILE A 18 -0.25 -11.45 0.42
C ILE A 18 0.71 -11.03 1.53
N MET A 19 0.20 -10.73 2.72
CA MET A 19 1.03 -10.28 3.84
C MET A 19 2.06 -11.33 4.24
N THR A 20 1.66 -12.59 4.29
CA THR A 20 2.56 -13.69 4.65
C THR A 20 3.72 -13.77 3.67
N LYS A 21 3.44 -13.74 2.38
CA LYS A 21 4.48 -13.82 1.35
C LYS A 21 5.41 -12.63 1.35
N VAL A 22 4.87 -11.42 1.52
CA VAL A 22 5.69 -10.21 1.58
C VAL A 22 6.58 -10.21 2.82
N PHE A 23 6.03 -10.59 3.96
CA PHE A 23 6.79 -10.69 5.20
C PHE A 23 7.92 -11.72 5.08
N GLU A 24 7.63 -12.90 4.52
CA GLU A 24 8.63 -13.92 4.27
C GLU A 24 9.72 -13.43 3.29
N GLY A 25 9.32 -12.69 2.25
CA GLY A 25 10.25 -12.10 1.30
C GLY A 25 11.19 -11.10 1.95
N ALA A 26 10.69 -10.29 2.88
CA ALA A 26 11.52 -9.38 3.64
C ALA A 26 12.51 -10.12 4.54
N LEU A 27 12.03 -11.16 5.24
CA LEU A 27 12.91 -12.00 6.09
C LEU A 27 14.03 -12.64 5.27
N ALA A 28 13.73 -13.10 4.06
CA ALA A 28 14.73 -13.70 3.18
C ALA A 28 15.84 -12.72 2.79
N GLN A 29 15.56 -11.43 2.85
CA GLN A 29 16.51 -10.35 2.56
C GLN A 29 17.12 -9.76 3.84
N ASN A 30 16.90 -10.39 5.00
CA ASN A 30 17.31 -9.88 6.31
C ASN A 30 16.75 -8.49 6.60
N LYS A 31 15.51 -8.24 6.18
CA LYS A 31 14.81 -6.96 6.41
C LYS A 31 13.65 -7.16 7.38
N ALA A 32 13.51 -6.24 8.33
CA ALA A 32 12.41 -6.21 9.29
C ALA A 32 11.43 -5.11 8.85
N VAL A 33 10.19 -5.49 8.52
CA VAL A 33 9.20 -4.56 7.97
C VAL A 33 7.87 -4.66 8.69
N TYR A 34 7.04 -3.62 8.52
CA TYR A 34 5.60 -3.68 8.69
C TYR A 34 4.95 -3.77 7.31
N VAL A 35 3.95 -4.63 7.20
CA VAL A 35 3.13 -4.80 5.99
C VAL A 35 1.69 -4.52 6.36
N ALA A 36 1.04 -3.65 5.61
CA ALA A 36 -0.38 -3.31 5.80
C ALA A 36 -1.15 -3.54 4.51
N VAL A 37 -2.38 -4.01 4.62
CA VAL A 37 -3.29 -4.20 3.48
C VAL A 37 -4.63 -3.55 3.80
N VAL A 38 -5.12 -2.74 2.86
CA VAL A 38 -6.48 -2.19 2.89
C VAL A 38 -7.31 -2.85 1.80
N ASP A 39 -8.63 -2.96 2.04
CA ASP A 39 -9.54 -3.55 1.07
C ASP A 39 -10.10 -2.50 0.09
N GLY A 40 -11.10 -2.87 -0.70
CA GLY A 40 -11.71 -2.00 -1.69
C GLY A 40 -12.55 -0.85 -1.12
N THR A 41 -12.69 -0.77 0.20
CA THR A 41 -13.29 0.39 0.88
C THR A 41 -12.24 1.35 1.42
N GLY A 42 -10.96 0.97 1.35
CA GLY A 42 -9.87 1.70 1.98
C GLY A 42 -9.66 1.35 3.44
N GLY A 43 -10.49 0.45 3.98
CA GLY A 43 -10.37 0.01 5.36
C GLY A 43 -9.21 -0.97 5.57
N LEU A 44 -8.52 -0.83 6.69
CA LEU A 44 -7.43 -1.74 7.05
C LEU A 44 -7.99 -3.12 7.37
N ILE A 45 -7.52 -4.15 6.66
CA ILE A 45 -7.93 -5.54 6.91
C ILE A 45 -6.76 -6.42 7.34
N GLY A 46 -5.54 -5.93 7.28
CA GLY A 46 -4.40 -6.68 7.78
C GLY A 46 -3.19 -5.80 8.08
N LEU A 47 -2.50 -6.15 9.14
CA LEU A 47 -1.27 -5.47 9.57
C LEU A 47 -0.38 -6.52 10.24
N LEU A 48 0.85 -6.65 9.75
CA LEU A 48 1.83 -7.58 10.28
C LEU A 48 3.17 -6.87 10.40
N GLY A 49 3.81 -6.99 11.55
CA GLY A 49 5.08 -6.31 11.79
C GLY A 49 6.11 -7.21 12.44
N HIS A 50 7.37 -6.96 12.10
CA HIS A 50 8.50 -7.61 12.73
C HIS A 50 8.90 -6.83 14.00
N GLU A 51 9.24 -7.53 15.06
CA GLU A 51 9.58 -6.94 16.35
C GLU A 51 10.82 -6.02 16.30
N ASN A 52 11.70 -6.22 15.32
CA ASN A 52 12.90 -5.41 15.14
C ASN A 52 12.68 -4.20 14.21
N CYS A 53 11.48 -4.04 13.65
CA CYS A 53 11.17 -2.87 12.84
C CYS A 53 10.75 -1.72 13.75
N PRO A 54 11.29 -0.50 13.56
CA PRO A 54 10.87 0.64 14.37
C PRO A 54 9.34 0.83 14.33
N VAL A 55 8.75 1.11 15.50
CA VAL A 55 7.30 1.21 15.62
C VAL A 55 6.69 2.32 14.75
N MET A 56 7.47 3.32 14.40
CA MET A 56 7.08 4.38 13.46
C MET A 56 6.59 3.78 12.13
N CYS A 57 7.21 2.70 11.69
CA CYS A 57 6.88 2.07 10.41
C CYS A 57 5.49 1.44 10.38
N ARG A 58 4.90 1.17 11.55
CA ARG A 58 3.54 0.62 11.65
C ARG A 58 2.51 1.54 11.00
N LYS A 59 2.53 2.81 11.37
CA LYS A 59 1.61 3.81 10.80
C LYS A 59 1.97 4.14 9.37
N VAL A 60 3.26 4.23 9.07
CA VAL A 60 3.74 4.55 7.73
C VAL A 60 3.30 3.48 6.73
N ALA A 61 3.38 2.20 7.08
CA ALA A 61 2.91 1.11 6.21
C ALA A 61 1.40 1.24 5.93
N GLN A 62 0.60 1.57 6.95
CA GLN A 62 -0.83 1.77 6.79
C GLN A 62 -1.14 2.94 5.87
N ASP A 63 -0.44 4.06 6.05
CA ASP A 63 -0.64 5.25 5.23
C ASP A 63 -0.22 5.00 3.77
N LYS A 64 0.84 4.24 3.55
CA LYS A 64 1.25 3.84 2.20
C LYS A 64 0.17 2.99 1.52
N ALA A 65 -0.39 2.02 2.24
CA ALA A 65 -1.47 1.17 1.70
C ALA A 65 -2.70 2.02 1.33
N TYR A 66 -3.11 2.89 2.23
CA TYR A 66 -4.27 3.76 2.01
C TYR A 66 -4.03 4.74 0.86
N THR A 67 -2.86 5.38 0.83
CA THR A 67 -2.50 6.33 -0.23
C THR A 67 -2.54 5.66 -1.61
N ALA A 68 -1.97 4.47 -1.73
CA ALA A 68 -1.99 3.72 -3.00
C ALA A 68 -3.41 3.39 -3.44
N PHE A 69 -4.26 2.96 -2.51
CA PHE A 69 -5.68 2.70 -2.77
C PHE A 69 -6.39 3.99 -3.21
N ALA A 70 -6.28 5.05 -2.41
CA ALA A 70 -7.04 6.29 -2.59
C ALA A 70 -6.66 7.05 -3.86
N THR A 71 -5.38 7.00 -4.25
CA THR A 71 -4.88 7.68 -5.43
C THR A 71 -4.87 6.78 -6.67
N ARG A 72 -5.03 5.47 -6.49
CA ARG A 72 -4.92 4.47 -7.55
C ARG A 72 -3.54 4.45 -8.20
N MET A 73 -2.52 4.88 -7.45
CA MET A 73 -1.14 4.97 -7.92
C MET A 73 -0.21 4.27 -6.94
N LYS A 74 0.92 3.79 -7.45
CA LYS A 74 2.06 3.48 -6.58
C LYS A 74 2.46 4.75 -5.83
N THR A 75 2.80 4.62 -4.56
CA THR A 75 3.14 5.80 -3.75
C THR A 75 4.42 6.49 -4.21
N ALA A 76 5.33 5.78 -4.90
CA ALA A 76 6.49 6.40 -5.54
C ALA A 76 6.04 7.40 -6.63
N LYS A 77 5.03 7.04 -7.41
CA LYS A 77 4.47 7.91 -8.45
C LYS A 77 3.70 9.06 -7.83
N TRP A 78 2.92 8.78 -6.78
CA TRP A 78 2.21 9.81 -6.02
C TRP A 78 3.17 10.84 -5.45
N LYS A 79 4.27 10.39 -4.86
CA LYS A 79 5.32 11.27 -4.33
C LYS A 79 5.85 12.22 -5.40
N ALA A 80 6.18 11.69 -6.57
CA ALA A 80 6.68 12.51 -7.68
C ALA A 80 5.65 13.55 -8.10
N TYR A 81 4.36 13.16 -8.16
CA TYR A 81 3.27 14.07 -8.51
C TYR A 81 3.11 15.18 -7.49
N VAL A 82 3.09 14.84 -6.20
CA VAL A 82 2.92 15.79 -5.10
C VAL A 82 4.01 16.87 -5.15
N TYR A 83 5.25 16.47 -5.42
CA TYR A 83 6.35 17.43 -5.49
C TYR A 83 6.45 18.17 -6.83
N SER A 84 5.61 17.85 -7.81
CA SER A 84 5.55 18.54 -9.10
C SER A 84 4.50 19.66 -9.13
N VAL A 85 3.57 19.68 -8.19
CA VAL A 85 2.48 20.66 -8.15
C VAL A 85 2.86 21.88 -7.32
N PRO A 86 2.16 23.03 -7.49
CA PRO A 86 2.37 24.20 -6.64
C PRO A 86 2.19 23.89 -5.15
N GLU A 87 2.88 24.63 -4.30
CA GLU A 87 2.86 24.39 -2.86
C GLU A 87 1.47 24.42 -2.25
N ASP A 88 0.59 25.34 -2.72
CA ASP A 88 -0.78 25.41 -2.22
C ASP A 88 -1.53 24.11 -2.45
N ASP A 89 -1.39 23.53 -3.62
CA ASP A 89 -2.03 22.24 -3.95
C ASP A 89 -1.42 21.11 -3.13
N ARG A 90 -0.09 21.13 -2.96
CA ARG A 90 0.61 20.12 -2.14
C ARG A 90 0.10 20.13 -0.71
N GLN A 91 -0.07 21.32 -0.12
CA GLN A 91 -0.58 21.44 1.24
C GLN A 91 -1.96 20.78 1.38
N VAL A 92 -2.85 21.00 0.42
CA VAL A 92 -4.17 20.36 0.42
C VAL A 92 -4.05 18.85 0.34
N MET A 93 -3.24 18.35 -0.60
CA MET A 93 -3.04 16.91 -0.79
C MET A 93 -2.49 16.23 0.46
N MET A 94 -1.48 16.85 1.08
CA MET A 94 -0.79 16.28 2.23
C MET A 94 -1.53 16.50 3.55
N SER A 95 -2.57 17.33 3.58
CA SER A 95 -3.41 17.51 4.74
C SER A 95 -4.49 16.43 4.89
N GLN A 96 -4.70 15.62 3.86
CA GLN A 96 -5.70 14.55 3.92
C GLN A 96 -5.25 13.46 4.88
N PRO A 97 -6.12 13.01 5.81
CA PRO A 97 -5.75 11.94 6.74
C PRO A 97 -5.34 10.66 6.01
N GLY A 98 -4.25 10.06 6.44
CA GLY A 98 -3.78 8.80 5.86
C GLY A 98 -2.95 8.93 4.58
N PHE A 99 -2.80 10.13 4.02
CA PHE A 99 -1.96 10.35 2.85
C PHE A 99 -0.50 10.52 3.23
N ILE A 100 0.39 9.90 2.44
CA ILE A 100 1.83 9.99 2.65
C ILE A 100 2.55 10.00 1.30
N ALA A 101 3.59 10.84 1.18
CA ALA A 101 4.41 10.93 -0.02
C ALA A 101 5.71 10.14 0.17
N ALA A 102 5.61 8.82 0.16
CA ALA A 102 6.75 7.93 0.40
C ALA A 102 6.60 6.65 -0.43
N SER A 103 7.71 6.16 -1.00
CA SER A 103 7.73 4.90 -1.76
C SER A 103 7.42 3.71 -0.86
N GLY A 104 6.79 2.68 -1.39
CA GLY A 104 6.51 1.44 -0.68
C GLY A 104 5.02 1.11 -0.58
N GLY A 105 4.17 1.82 -1.31
CA GLY A 105 2.77 1.48 -1.45
C GLY A 105 2.41 1.13 -2.88
N ALA A 106 1.52 0.17 -3.07
CA ALA A 106 1.04 -0.21 -4.39
C ALA A 106 -0.46 -0.50 -4.36
N PRO A 107 -1.22 -0.04 -5.37
CA PRO A 107 -2.62 -0.44 -5.47
C PRO A 107 -2.71 -1.91 -5.89
N ILE A 108 -3.68 -2.62 -5.34
CA ILE A 108 -3.97 -4.00 -5.74
C ILE A 108 -5.04 -3.90 -6.82
N LEU A 109 -4.69 -4.26 -8.03
CA LEU A 109 -5.54 -4.09 -9.20
C LEU A 109 -6.03 -5.43 -9.74
N VAL A 110 -7.30 -5.47 -10.10
CA VAL A 110 -7.92 -6.61 -10.79
C VAL A 110 -8.53 -6.05 -12.08
N ASP A 111 -8.01 -6.47 -13.21
CA ASP A 111 -8.44 -5.97 -14.53
C ASP A 111 -8.40 -4.43 -14.61
N GLY A 112 -7.36 -3.84 -14.01
CA GLY A 112 -7.18 -2.38 -13.98
C GLY A 112 -8.06 -1.65 -12.97
N ILE A 113 -8.90 -2.37 -12.21
CA ILE A 113 -9.79 -1.79 -11.20
C ILE A 113 -9.15 -1.96 -9.83
N VAL A 114 -9.12 -0.89 -9.04
CA VAL A 114 -8.54 -0.94 -7.70
C VAL A 114 -9.42 -1.78 -6.77
N ALA A 115 -8.84 -2.80 -6.16
CA ALA A 115 -9.51 -3.71 -5.24
C ALA A 115 -8.94 -3.65 -3.82
N GLY A 116 -7.93 -2.83 -3.61
CA GLY A 116 -7.27 -2.65 -2.33
C GLY A 116 -5.94 -1.96 -2.48
N GLY A 117 -5.13 -2.01 -1.44
CA GLY A 117 -3.79 -1.45 -1.44
C GLY A 117 -2.89 -2.16 -0.45
N ILE A 118 -1.60 -2.15 -0.73
CA ILE A 118 -0.58 -2.71 0.15
C ILE A 118 0.47 -1.64 0.45
N GLY A 119 0.95 -1.61 1.68
CA GLY A 119 2.04 -0.73 2.10
C GLY A 119 3.09 -1.51 2.87
N VAL A 120 4.35 -1.23 2.57
CA VAL A 120 5.50 -1.83 3.24
C VAL A 120 6.42 -0.71 3.74
N SER A 121 6.88 -0.83 4.98
CA SER A 121 7.79 0.16 5.56
C SER A 121 8.82 -0.52 6.45
N GLY A 122 10.09 -0.11 6.33
CA GLY A 122 11.17 -0.56 7.20
C GLY A 122 12.42 -1.07 6.48
N ALA A 123 12.36 -1.35 5.17
CA ALA A 123 13.51 -1.90 4.45
C ALA A 123 14.32 -0.86 3.67
N GLY A 124 13.78 0.32 3.47
CA GLY A 124 14.34 1.35 2.61
C GLY A 124 13.41 1.61 1.42
N GLN A 125 13.55 2.77 0.77
CA GLN A 125 12.58 3.21 -0.23
C GLN A 125 12.42 2.24 -1.39
N GLN A 126 13.51 1.78 -1.97
CA GLN A 126 13.44 0.88 -3.13
C GLN A 126 12.99 -0.52 -2.72
N GLU A 127 13.53 -1.05 -1.61
CA GLU A 127 13.16 -2.38 -1.12
C GLU A 127 11.70 -2.41 -0.68
N ASP A 128 11.20 -1.36 -0.04
CA ASP A 128 9.79 -1.23 0.34
C ASP A 128 8.90 -1.25 -0.91
N GLU A 129 9.31 -0.52 -1.96
CA GLU A 129 8.58 -0.48 -3.23
C GLU A 129 8.57 -1.86 -3.90
N ASP A 130 9.71 -2.53 -3.97
CA ASP A 130 9.82 -3.85 -4.59
C ASP A 130 8.94 -4.87 -3.86
N LEU A 131 8.95 -4.84 -2.53
CA LEU A 131 8.12 -5.74 -1.72
C LEU A 131 6.62 -5.45 -1.90
N ALA A 132 6.24 -4.18 -1.97
CA ALA A 132 4.85 -3.81 -2.21
C ALA A 132 4.38 -4.25 -3.61
N ASP A 133 5.21 -4.04 -4.63
CA ASP A 133 4.91 -4.48 -6.00
C ASP A 133 4.77 -6.00 -6.07
N TYR A 134 5.64 -6.73 -5.42
CA TYR A 134 5.57 -8.18 -5.31
C TYR A 134 4.24 -8.61 -4.68
N GLY A 135 3.88 -7.99 -3.57
CA GLY A 135 2.62 -8.31 -2.88
C GLY A 135 1.39 -8.01 -3.73
N ALA A 136 1.36 -6.84 -4.38
CA ALA A 136 0.23 -6.45 -5.22
C ALA A 136 0.05 -7.41 -6.41
N ALA A 137 1.15 -7.90 -6.98
CA ALA A 137 1.11 -8.81 -8.13
C ALA A 137 0.56 -10.19 -7.76
N LEU A 138 0.62 -10.60 -6.50
CA LEU A 138 0.17 -11.94 -6.08
C LEU A 138 -1.33 -12.16 -6.28
N ILE A 139 -2.12 -11.08 -6.36
CA ILE A 139 -3.57 -11.21 -6.57
C ILE A 139 -3.87 -11.92 -7.90
N GLY A 140 -3.00 -11.78 -8.89
CA GLY A 140 -3.17 -12.43 -10.18
C GLY A 140 -3.02 -13.96 -10.13
N ASP A 141 -2.45 -14.50 -9.06
CA ASP A 141 -2.21 -15.93 -8.89
C ASP A 141 -3.26 -16.58 -7.97
N MET A 142 -4.28 -15.87 -7.59
CA MET A 142 -5.30 -16.33 -6.64
C MET A 142 -6.64 -16.66 -7.28
#